data_86250a69e807bd0887dbec96290fec69
#
_entry.id   86250a69e807bd0887dbec96290fec69
#
_cell.length_a   1.000
_cell.length_b   1.000
_cell.length_c   1.000
_cell.angle_alpha   90.00
_cell.angle_beta   90.00
_cell.angle_gamma   90.00
#
_symmetry.space_group_name_H-M   'P 1'
#
loop_
_entity.id
_entity.type
_entity.pdbx_description
1 polymer ?
#
loop_
_entity_poly.entity_id
_entity_poly.type
_entity_poly.pdbx_seq_one_letter_code
_entity_poly.pdbx_strand_id
1 'polypeptide(L)'
;MGSAVFRPIIAVGQTTLAKSNQNTSASRVTTLRDMDQKTQAQIIYVTREPKDVAISYFHHHRLWFGYNGSYEDFIEGFLQDKLAYSPFWEHVAGYLKLAHLPNVLINSYDEMALDLAAVIRKTSEFLGTELTEKDVTTLVDHLSFKSMKENDAVSEKDALKELKEKYGLSKEDSELSFCRKGKLGGWKEVMSPELAERFDRWSAEKKKLLGITDVSLSS
;
A
#
# COMPACT_ATOMS: atom_id res chain seq x y z
N MET A 1 -23.23 -13.44 17.77
CA MET A 1 -21.76 -13.56 17.79
C MET A 1 -21.30 -13.22 16.39
N GLY A 2 -20.97 -11.96 16.15
CA GLY A 2 -20.63 -11.46 14.82
C GLY A 2 -19.14 -11.65 14.56
N SER A 3 -18.84 -12.43 13.54
CA SER A 3 -17.51 -12.65 13.01
C SER A 3 -16.98 -11.33 12.41
N ALA A 4 -16.03 -10.69 13.06
CA ALA A 4 -15.30 -9.57 12.52
C ALA A 4 -14.39 -10.08 11.40
N VAL A 5 -14.77 -9.88 10.15
CA VAL A 5 -13.93 -10.16 9.00
C VAL A 5 -12.81 -9.12 8.98
N PHE A 6 -11.63 -9.51 9.44
CA PHE A 6 -10.40 -8.76 9.30
C PHE A 6 -10.05 -8.72 7.80
N ARG A 7 -10.29 -7.58 7.15
CA ARG A 7 -9.73 -7.30 5.82
C ARG A 7 -8.38 -6.66 6.04
N PRO A 8 -7.26 -7.29 5.67
CA PRO A 8 -5.97 -6.62 5.70
C PRO A 8 -5.99 -5.49 4.66
N ILE A 9 -5.94 -4.27 5.15
CA ILE A 9 -5.85 -3.10 4.30
C ILE A 9 -4.38 -2.91 3.98
N ILE A 10 -3.96 -3.43 2.83
CA ILE A 10 -2.66 -3.11 2.27
C ILE A 10 -2.79 -1.72 1.64
N ALA A 11 -2.59 -0.68 2.45
CA ALA A 11 -2.47 0.68 1.97
C ALA A 11 -1.08 0.85 1.33
N VAL A 12 -0.96 0.47 0.06
CA VAL A 12 0.18 0.88 -0.75
C VAL A 12 -0.02 2.36 -1.07
N GLY A 13 0.47 3.26 -0.20
CA GLY A 13 0.45 4.70 -0.44
C GLY A 13 -0.93 5.36 -0.55
N GLN A 14 -1.99 4.75 -0.03
CA GLN A 14 -3.35 5.29 -0.13
C GLN A 14 -4.04 5.38 1.22
N THR A 15 -4.70 6.51 1.45
CA THR A 15 -5.48 6.82 2.65
C THR A 15 -6.59 5.78 2.85
N THR A 16 -6.54 5.04 3.94
CA THR A 16 -7.58 4.09 4.30
C THR A 16 -8.80 4.80 4.83
N LEU A 17 -9.93 4.68 4.15
CA LEU A 17 -11.24 4.99 4.70
C LEU A 17 -11.63 3.89 5.70
N ALA A 18 -11.58 4.19 6.99
CA ALA A 18 -12.21 3.36 8.01
C ALA A 18 -13.74 3.41 7.79
N LYS A 19 -14.35 2.29 7.41
CA LYS A 19 -15.81 2.16 7.45
C LYS A 19 -16.24 2.05 8.91
N SER A 20 -16.65 3.16 9.51
CA SER A 20 -17.44 3.15 10.72
C SER A 20 -18.87 2.70 10.37
N ASN A 21 -19.50 1.98 11.30
CA ASN A 21 -20.91 1.54 11.26
C ASN A 21 -21.83 2.66 10.75
N GLN A 22 -22.68 2.32 9.79
CA GLN A 22 -23.69 3.23 9.24
C GLN A 22 -24.68 3.63 10.33
N ASN A 23 -24.58 4.86 10.81
CA ASN A 23 -25.69 5.70 11.29
C ASN A 23 -25.23 7.06 11.85
N THR A 24 -24.31 7.75 11.22
CA THR A 24 -24.17 9.21 11.41
C THR A 24 -23.65 9.85 10.13
N SER A 25 -24.37 10.83 9.67
CA SER A 25 -24.06 11.68 8.53
C SER A 25 -22.72 12.40 8.68
N ALA A 26 -21.96 12.48 7.60
CA ALA A 26 -20.67 13.08 7.39
C ALA A 26 -19.47 12.13 7.59
N SER A 27 -18.98 11.59 6.46
CA SER A 27 -17.62 11.04 6.38
C SER A 27 -16.61 12.14 6.70
N ARG A 28 -16.18 12.25 7.96
CA ARG A 28 -14.99 13.03 8.30
C ARG A 28 -13.80 12.28 7.70
N VAL A 29 -13.22 12.83 6.65
CA VAL A 29 -11.85 12.49 6.28
C VAL A 29 -10.99 12.95 7.45
N THR A 30 -10.60 12.01 8.31
CA THR A 30 -9.66 12.29 9.39
C THR A 30 -8.34 12.62 8.74
N THR A 31 -7.96 13.89 8.75
CA THR A 31 -6.65 14.31 8.26
C THR A 31 -5.60 13.85 9.28
N LEU A 32 -4.34 13.68 8.85
CA LEU A 32 -3.23 13.35 9.75
C LEU A 32 -3.13 14.34 10.94
N ARG A 33 -3.65 15.57 10.79
CA ARG A 33 -3.73 16.59 11.85
C ARG A 33 -4.75 16.25 12.95
N ASP A 34 -5.78 15.46 12.62
CA ASP A 34 -6.82 15.06 13.58
C ASP A 34 -6.45 13.80 14.35
N MET A 35 -5.31 13.17 14.00
CA MET A 35 -4.76 11.97 14.64
C MET A 35 -3.82 12.37 15.80
N ASP A 36 -4.25 13.30 16.64
CA ASP A 36 -3.58 13.59 17.89
C ASP A 36 -3.77 12.43 18.90
N GLN A 37 -3.13 12.53 20.06
CA GLN A 37 -3.13 11.51 21.12
C GLN A 37 -4.53 11.06 21.61
N LYS A 38 -5.63 11.61 21.06
CA LYS A 38 -7.01 11.28 21.43
C LYS A 38 -7.60 10.15 20.57
N THR A 39 -6.97 9.79 19.45
CA THR A 39 -7.44 8.71 18.60
C THR A 39 -7.04 7.36 19.21
N GLN A 40 -8.02 6.57 19.66
CA GLN A 40 -7.78 5.20 20.17
C GLN A 40 -7.62 4.17 19.06
N ALA A 41 -7.72 4.56 17.80
CA ALA A 41 -7.55 3.66 16.66
C ALA A 41 -6.08 3.25 16.51
N GLN A 42 -5.84 1.96 16.36
CA GLN A 42 -4.53 1.43 15.99
C GLN A 42 -4.33 1.60 14.49
N ILE A 43 -3.16 2.12 14.10
CA ILE A 43 -2.81 2.43 12.73
C ILE A 43 -1.61 1.57 12.33
N ILE A 44 -1.78 0.81 11.24
CA ILE A 44 -0.68 0.09 10.62
C ILE A 44 -0.42 0.76 9.27
N TYR A 45 0.74 1.37 9.12
CA TYR A 45 1.18 1.99 7.89
C TYR A 45 2.24 1.14 7.21
N VAL A 46 2.12 0.96 5.89
CA VAL A 46 3.07 0.17 5.11
C VAL A 46 3.79 1.07 4.12
N THR A 47 5.12 1.15 4.25
CA THR A 47 5.99 1.83 3.28
C THR A 47 6.44 0.89 2.16
N ARG A 48 6.84 1.43 1.02
CA ARG A 48 7.41 0.69 -0.09
C ARG A 48 8.29 1.58 -0.96
N GLU A 49 9.26 0.95 -1.65
CA GLU A 49 10.09 1.60 -2.68
C GLU A 49 9.24 2.37 -3.70
N PRO A 50 9.43 3.70 -3.90
CA PRO A 50 8.57 4.52 -4.75
C PRO A 50 8.54 4.10 -6.22
N LYS A 51 9.63 3.51 -6.74
CA LYS A 51 9.67 2.97 -8.11
C LYS A 51 8.68 1.82 -8.30
N ASP A 52 8.62 0.90 -7.33
CA ASP A 52 7.63 -0.19 -7.33
C ASP A 52 6.21 0.32 -7.08
N VAL A 53 6.06 1.36 -6.24
CA VAL A 53 4.76 2.01 -6.02
C VAL A 53 4.25 2.64 -7.30
N ALA A 54 5.07 3.40 -8.02
CA ALA A 54 4.67 4.10 -9.25
C ALA A 54 4.16 3.11 -10.32
N ILE A 55 4.85 1.99 -10.52
CA ILE A 55 4.41 0.94 -11.46
C ILE A 55 3.09 0.30 -10.99
N SER A 56 3.02 -0.05 -9.70
CA SER A 56 1.81 -0.64 -9.14
C SER A 56 0.62 0.31 -9.28
N TYR A 57 0.86 1.61 -9.07
CA TYR A 57 -0.15 2.64 -9.13
C TYR A 57 -0.64 2.91 -10.57
N PHE A 58 0.27 2.86 -11.56
CA PHE A 58 -0.10 2.87 -12.97
C PHE A 58 -1.08 1.75 -13.32
N HIS A 59 -0.75 0.50 -12.96
CA HIS A 59 -1.64 -0.64 -13.20
C HIS A 59 -2.96 -0.52 -12.45
N HIS A 60 -2.94 -0.02 -11.22
CA HIS A 60 -4.13 0.25 -10.43
C HIS A 60 -5.04 1.28 -11.10
N HIS A 61 -4.47 2.37 -11.67
CA HIS A 61 -5.25 3.38 -12.37
C HIS A 61 -5.86 2.84 -13.67
N ARG A 62 -5.13 2.03 -14.41
CA ARG A 62 -5.68 1.34 -15.58
C ARG A 62 -6.88 0.46 -15.19
N LEU A 63 -6.73 -0.29 -14.12
CA LEU A 63 -7.71 -1.27 -13.69
C LEU A 63 -8.97 -0.64 -13.08
N TRP A 64 -8.80 0.29 -12.12
CA TRP A 64 -9.91 0.82 -11.33
C TRP A 64 -10.51 2.11 -11.87
N PHE A 65 -9.74 2.91 -12.61
CA PHE A 65 -10.16 4.21 -13.11
C PHE A 65 -10.18 4.30 -14.63
N GLY A 66 -9.86 3.21 -15.33
CA GLY A 66 -9.87 3.18 -16.79
C GLY A 66 -8.83 4.11 -17.42
N TYR A 67 -7.68 4.34 -16.74
CA TYR A 67 -6.63 5.19 -17.28
C TYR A 67 -6.11 4.61 -18.60
N ASN A 68 -6.17 5.39 -19.68
CA ASN A 68 -5.79 5.01 -21.04
C ASN A 68 -4.60 5.84 -21.60
N GLY A 69 -4.01 6.70 -20.78
CA GLY A 69 -2.80 7.44 -21.13
C GLY A 69 -1.55 6.56 -21.15
N SER A 70 -0.43 7.12 -21.61
CA SER A 70 0.84 6.40 -21.66
C SER A 70 1.41 6.13 -20.27
N TYR A 71 2.31 5.15 -20.19
CA TYR A 71 3.08 4.88 -18.97
C TYR A 71 3.97 6.08 -18.61
N GLU A 72 4.60 6.69 -19.63
CA GLU A 72 5.49 7.82 -19.48
C GLU A 72 4.78 9.04 -18.88
N ASP A 73 3.58 9.37 -19.37
CA ASP A 73 2.78 10.48 -18.84
C ASP A 73 2.36 10.23 -17.40
N PHE A 74 2.02 8.98 -17.07
CA PHE A 74 1.67 8.61 -15.70
C PHE A 74 2.85 8.78 -14.74
N ILE A 75 4.03 8.29 -15.14
CA ILE A 75 5.26 8.43 -14.35
C ILE A 75 5.66 9.89 -14.19
N GLU A 76 5.51 10.70 -15.24
CA GLU A 76 5.74 12.12 -15.14
C GLU A 76 4.80 12.79 -14.13
N GLY A 77 3.51 12.44 -14.19
CA GLY A 77 2.51 12.87 -13.20
C GLY A 77 2.85 12.46 -11.77
N PHE A 78 3.42 11.25 -11.58
CA PHE A 78 3.88 10.76 -10.28
C PHE A 78 5.03 11.61 -9.72
N LEU A 79 6.08 11.83 -10.53
CA LEU A 79 7.27 12.61 -10.14
C LEU A 79 6.97 14.10 -9.92
N GLN A 80 5.93 14.63 -10.58
CA GLN A 80 5.47 16.00 -10.40
C GLN A 80 4.43 16.16 -9.29
N ASP A 81 4.14 15.11 -8.52
CA ASP A 81 3.11 15.13 -7.48
C ASP A 81 1.71 15.55 -7.97
N LYS A 82 1.34 15.20 -9.23
CA LYS A 82 0.07 15.58 -9.88
C LYS A 82 -0.99 14.48 -9.92
N LEU A 83 -0.68 13.31 -9.42
CA LEU A 83 -1.63 12.21 -9.35
C LEU A 83 -2.52 12.31 -8.09
N ALA A 84 -3.62 11.58 -8.08
CA ALA A 84 -4.41 11.40 -6.87
C ALA A 84 -3.52 10.84 -5.76
N TYR A 85 -3.77 11.26 -4.51
CA TYR A 85 -3.00 10.90 -3.32
C TYR A 85 -1.53 11.38 -3.31
N SER A 86 -1.17 12.30 -4.18
CA SER A 86 0.10 13.03 -4.10
C SER A 86 0.02 14.15 -3.04
N PRO A 87 1.15 14.64 -2.52
CA PRO A 87 2.54 14.24 -2.80
C PRO A 87 2.96 12.95 -2.07
N PHE A 88 3.70 12.06 -2.75
CA PHE A 88 4.09 10.76 -2.19
C PHE A 88 4.96 10.88 -0.93
N TRP A 89 6.06 11.63 -1.01
CA TRP A 89 7.01 11.72 0.11
C TRP A 89 6.48 12.50 1.31
N GLU A 90 5.63 13.51 1.10
CA GLU A 90 4.93 14.22 2.19
C GLU A 90 3.96 13.30 2.92
N HIS A 91 3.29 12.40 2.19
CA HIS A 91 2.44 11.37 2.76
C HIS A 91 3.25 10.40 3.64
N VAL A 92 4.37 9.88 3.13
CA VAL A 92 5.28 9.01 3.90
C VAL A 92 5.80 9.75 5.14
N ALA A 93 6.32 10.98 4.97
CA ALA A 93 6.83 11.79 6.07
C ALA A 93 5.78 12.05 7.15
N GLY A 94 4.53 12.22 6.76
CA GLY A 94 3.41 12.41 7.69
C GLY A 94 3.26 11.24 8.65
N TYR A 95 3.29 10.01 8.15
CA TYR A 95 3.21 8.82 9.00
C TYR A 95 4.49 8.55 9.80
N LEU A 96 5.67 8.77 9.21
CA LEU A 96 6.93 8.62 9.94
C LEU A 96 7.04 9.55 11.15
N LYS A 97 6.48 10.77 11.07
CA LYS A 97 6.39 11.68 12.20
C LYS A 97 5.51 11.16 13.32
N LEU A 98 4.59 10.27 13.04
CA LEU A 98 3.69 9.64 14.02
C LEU A 98 4.22 8.31 14.56
N ALA A 99 5.35 7.80 14.04
CA ALA A 99 5.91 6.49 14.42
C ALA A 99 6.26 6.38 15.93
N HIS A 100 6.44 7.52 16.62
CA HIS A 100 6.69 7.56 18.06
C HIS A 100 5.42 7.32 18.91
N LEU A 101 4.24 7.32 18.32
CA LEU A 101 2.98 7.09 19.02
C LEU A 101 2.74 5.60 19.26
N PRO A 102 2.26 5.19 20.44
CA PRO A 102 2.08 3.78 20.80
C PRO A 102 0.97 3.08 19.99
N ASN A 103 0.11 3.83 19.32
CA ASN A 103 -0.95 3.32 18.48
C ASN A 103 -0.62 3.38 16.98
N VAL A 104 0.66 3.59 16.61
CA VAL A 104 1.12 3.62 15.21
C VAL A 104 2.22 2.59 15.01
N LEU A 105 2.01 1.68 14.07
CA LEU A 105 3.00 0.70 13.63
C LEU A 105 3.40 1.00 12.18
N ILE A 106 4.68 1.12 11.92
CA ILE A 106 5.23 1.23 10.58
C ILE A 106 5.81 -0.13 10.16
N ASN A 107 5.33 -0.66 9.05
CA ASN A 107 5.87 -1.85 8.40
C ASN A 107 6.41 -1.48 7.02
N SER A 108 7.40 -2.21 6.54
CA SER A 108 7.90 -2.13 5.18
C SER A 108 7.37 -3.30 4.34
N TYR A 109 6.97 -3.02 3.10
CA TYR A 109 6.64 -4.08 2.15
C TYR A 109 7.83 -5.00 1.88
N ASP A 110 9.05 -4.43 1.92
CA ASP A 110 10.29 -5.18 1.71
C ASP A 110 10.52 -6.16 2.87
N GLU A 111 10.32 -5.73 4.12
CA GLU A 111 10.37 -6.62 5.29
C GLU A 111 9.33 -7.74 5.19
N MET A 112 8.09 -7.41 4.80
CA MET A 112 7.04 -8.43 4.61
C MET A 112 7.40 -9.47 3.55
N ALA A 113 8.08 -9.06 2.49
CA ALA A 113 8.48 -9.96 1.41
C ALA A 113 9.71 -10.81 1.77
N LEU A 114 10.58 -10.33 2.67
CA LEU A 114 11.78 -11.02 3.14
C LEU A 114 11.50 -11.97 4.32
N ASP A 115 10.74 -11.49 5.30
CA ASP A 115 10.39 -12.25 6.51
C ASP A 115 8.97 -11.90 6.99
N LEU A 116 7.98 -12.51 6.33
CA LEU A 116 6.57 -12.33 6.68
C LEU A 116 6.27 -12.80 8.12
N ALA A 117 6.97 -13.83 8.60
CA ALA A 117 6.76 -14.34 9.95
C ALA A 117 7.16 -13.31 11.02
N ALA A 118 8.29 -12.63 10.85
CA ALA A 118 8.71 -11.56 11.75
C ALA A 118 7.71 -10.40 11.76
N VAL A 119 7.21 -9.97 10.57
CA VAL A 119 6.22 -8.91 10.49
C VAL A 119 4.87 -9.31 11.10
N ILE A 120 4.46 -10.57 10.99
CA ILE A 120 3.26 -11.11 11.66
C ILE A 120 3.41 -11.01 13.17
N ARG A 121 4.56 -11.43 13.73
CA ARG A 121 4.81 -11.35 15.18
C ARG A 121 4.83 -9.90 15.69
N LYS A 122 5.55 -9.01 15.00
CA LYS A 122 5.59 -7.56 15.28
C LYS A 122 4.18 -6.96 15.28
N THR A 123 3.36 -7.33 14.28
CA THR A 123 1.99 -6.84 14.16
C THR A 123 1.08 -7.41 15.25
N SER A 124 1.23 -8.68 15.60
CA SER A 124 0.49 -9.33 16.67
C SER A 124 0.76 -8.69 18.04
N GLU A 125 2.04 -8.45 18.34
CA GLU A 125 2.45 -7.75 19.56
C GLU A 125 1.82 -6.35 19.64
N PHE A 126 1.90 -5.59 18.53
CA PHE A 126 1.27 -4.26 18.43
C PHE A 126 -0.24 -4.29 18.65
N LEU A 127 -0.93 -5.31 18.17
CA LEU A 127 -2.37 -5.48 18.33
C LEU A 127 -2.77 -6.07 19.72
N GLY A 128 -1.79 -6.45 20.54
CA GLY A 128 -2.01 -7.09 21.83
C GLY A 128 -2.61 -8.50 21.72
N THR A 129 -2.30 -9.21 20.61
CA THR A 129 -2.80 -10.56 20.34
C THR A 129 -1.65 -11.55 20.49
N GLU A 130 -1.84 -12.58 21.32
CA GLU A 130 -0.87 -13.67 21.46
C GLU A 130 -1.05 -14.70 20.34
N LEU A 131 0.03 -15.04 19.64
CA LEU A 131 0.06 -16.06 18.61
C LEU A 131 0.99 -17.20 19.02
N THR A 132 0.52 -18.45 18.80
CA THR A 132 1.40 -19.60 18.87
C THR A 132 2.23 -19.74 17.59
N GLU A 133 3.32 -20.50 17.60
CA GLU A 133 4.12 -20.76 16.38
C GLU A 133 3.28 -21.45 15.28
N LYS A 134 2.28 -22.23 15.64
CA LYS A 134 1.33 -22.82 14.70
C LYS A 134 0.47 -21.75 14.04
N ASP A 135 0.02 -20.76 14.80
CA ASP A 135 -0.77 -19.64 14.25
C ASP A 135 0.08 -18.81 13.30
N VAL A 136 1.33 -18.51 13.65
CA VAL A 136 2.26 -17.79 12.78
C VAL A 136 2.47 -18.55 11.46
N THR A 137 2.73 -19.87 11.52
CA THR A 137 2.88 -20.71 10.34
C THR A 137 1.63 -20.68 9.46
N THR A 138 0.46 -20.79 10.06
CA THR A 138 -0.83 -20.74 9.35
C THR A 138 -1.06 -19.40 8.69
N LEU A 139 -0.72 -18.30 9.39
CA LEU A 139 -0.84 -16.95 8.84
C LEU A 139 0.15 -16.68 7.70
N VAL A 140 1.38 -17.17 7.80
CA VAL A 140 2.37 -17.08 6.71
C VAL A 140 1.86 -17.74 5.43
N ASP A 141 1.30 -18.95 5.55
CA ASP A 141 0.72 -19.64 4.40
C ASP A 141 -0.50 -18.90 3.84
N HIS A 142 -1.44 -18.51 4.71
CA HIS A 142 -2.66 -17.78 4.32
C HIS A 142 -2.38 -16.44 3.67
N LEU A 143 -1.39 -15.69 4.17
CA LEU A 143 -1.00 -14.37 3.68
C LEU A 143 0.07 -14.43 2.58
N SER A 144 0.47 -15.63 2.16
CA SER A 144 1.38 -15.79 1.02
C SER A 144 0.78 -15.18 -0.24
N PHE A 145 1.63 -14.64 -1.11
CA PHE A 145 1.16 -14.06 -2.38
C PHE A 145 0.34 -15.05 -3.20
N LYS A 146 0.71 -16.33 -3.18
CA LYS A 146 -0.03 -17.40 -3.86
C LYS A 146 -1.44 -17.54 -3.29
N SER A 147 -1.57 -17.71 -1.98
CA SER A 147 -2.86 -17.85 -1.31
C SER A 147 -3.75 -16.63 -1.50
N MET A 148 -3.18 -15.41 -1.42
CA MET A 148 -3.93 -14.17 -1.68
C MET A 148 -4.44 -14.09 -3.12
N LYS A 149 -3.64 -14.50 -4.10
CA LYS A 149 -4.03 -14.49 -5.52
C LYS A 149 -5.17 -15.47 -5.82
N GLU A 150 -5.18 -16.60 -5.13
CA GLU A 150 -6.20 -17.65 -5.27
C GLU A 150 -7.49 -17.34 -4.48
N ASN A 151 -7.42 -16.46 -3.48
CA ASN A 151 -8.56 -16.09 -2.64
C ASN A 151 -9.44 -15.05 -3.34
N ASP A 152 -10.67 -15.43 -3.67
CA ASP A 152 -11.61 -14.56 -4.38
C ASP A 152 -11.99 -13.30 -3.59
N ALA A 153 -12.00 -13.35 -2.26
CA ALA A 153 -12.25 -12.19 -1.41
C ALA A 153 -11.13 -11.13 -1.45
N VAL A 154 -9.92 -11.51 -1.90
CA VAL A 154 -8.75 -10.62 -2.01
C VAL A 154 -8.48 -10.26 -3.47
N SER A 155 -8.67 -11.20 -4.38
CA SER A 155 -8.34 -11.05 -5.80
C SER A 155 -9.33 -10.18 -6.57
N GLU A 156 -10.51 -9.88 -5.97
CA GLU A 156 -11.56 -9.00 -6.54
C GLU A 156 -11.98 -9.39 -7.97
N LYS A 157 -11.98 -10.70 -8.29
CA LYS A 157 -12.17 -11.21 -9.66
C LYS A 157 -13.46 -10.73 -10.31
N ASP A 158 -14.57 -10.74 -9.56
CA ASP A 158 -15.88 -10.35 -10.09
C ASP A 158 -15.92 -8.84 -10.36
N ALA A 159 -15.45 -8.02 -9.42
CA ALA A 159 -15.38 -6.56 -9.59
C ALA A 159 -14.45 -6.19 -10.76
N LEU A 160 -13.34 -6.93 -10.94
CA LEU A 160 -12.40 -6.71 -12.04
C LEU A 160 -13.02 -7.08 -13.40
N LYS A 161 -13.85 -8.10 -13.45
CA LYS A 161 -14.56 -8.47 -14.68
C LYS A 161 -15.51 -7.34 -15.11
N GLU A 162 -16.33 -6.85 -14.19
CA GLU A 162 -17.25 -5.73 -14.45
C GLU A 162 -16.51 -4.46 -14.90
N LEU A 163 -15.36 -4.14 -14.26
CA LEU A 163 -14.56 -2.97 -14.60
C LEU A 163 -13.91 -3.11 -15.99
N LYS A 164 -13.40 -4.29 -16.32
CA LYS A 164 -12.83 -4.57 -17.65
C LYS A 164 -13.87 -4.40 -18.77
N GLU A 165 -15.08 -4.90 -18.54
CA GLU A 165 -16.20 -4.70 -19.46
C GLU A 165 -16.59 -3.22 -19.56
N LYS A 166 -16.72 -2.52 -18.43
CA LYS A 166 -17.08 -1.10 -18.35
C LYS A 166 -16.08 -0.19 -19.09
N TYR A 167 -14.80 -0.47 -18.98
CA TYR A 167 -13.74 0.37 -19.59
C TYR A 167 -13.28 -0.13 -20.95
N GLY A 168 -13.86 -1.22 -21.49
CA GLY A 168 -13.50 -1.79 -22.77
C GLY A 168 -12.03 -2.23 -22.85
N LEU A 169 -11.48 -2.74 -21.74
CA LEU A 169 -10.09 -3.14 -21.66
C LEU A 169 -9.83 -4.32 -22.63
N SER A 170 -8.76 -4.22 -23.42
CA SER A 170 -8.41 -5.20 -24.44
C SER A 170 -8.00 -6.55 -23.85
N LYS A 171 -7.86 -7.58 -24.72
CA LYS A 171 -7.31 -8.87 -24.29
C LYS A 171 -5.88 -8.77 -23.76
N GLU A 172 -5.09 -7.81 -24.24
CA GLU A 172 -3.74 -7.52 -23.74
C GLU A 172 -3.79 -6.97 -22.30
N ASP A 173 -4.89 -6.29 -21.95
CA ASP A 173 -5.18 -5.87 -20.59
C ASP A 173 -5.78 -7.01 -19.73
N SER A 174 -6.03 -8.17 -20.31
CA SER A 174 -6.58 -9.34 -19.59
C SER A 174 -5.66 -9.83 -18.45
N GLU A 175 -4.35 -9.55 -18.55
CA GLU A 175 -3.37 -9.84 -17.50
C GLU A 175 -3.41 -8.84 -16.34
N LEU A 176 -4.19 -7.76 -16.45
CA LEU A 176 -4.40 -6.85 -15.34
C LEU A 176 -5.13 -7.60 -14.22
N SER A 177 -4.45 -7.78 -13.12
CA SER A 177 -4.99 -8.39 -11.92
C SER A 177 -4.63 -7.56 -10.70
N PHE A 178 -5.48 -7.58 -9.68
CA PHE A 178 -5.22 -6.88 -8.43
C PHE A 178 -3.93 -7.38 -7.77
N CYS A 179 -3.75 -8.70 -7.69
CA CYS A 179 -2.51 -9.33 -7.24
C CYS A 179 -1.60 -9.63 -8.43
N ARG A 180 -0.78 -8.65 -8.87
CA ARG A 180 0.00 -8.75 -10.10
C ARG A 180 1.23 -9.67 -10.00
N LYS A 181 2.27 -9.25 -9.31
CA LYS A 181 3.55 -9.99 -9.25
C LYS A 181 4.01 -10.33 -7.82
N GLY A 182 3.72 -9.48 -6.82
CA GLY A 182 4.14 -9.69 -5.42
C GLY A 182 5.65 -9.74 -5.19
N LYS A 183 6.45 -9.19 -6.12
CA LYS A 183 7.91 -9.23 -6.08
C LYS A 183 8.50 -7.88 -5.69
N LEU A 184 9.66 -7.92 -5.01
CA LEU A 184 10.50 -6.75 -4.78
C LEU A 184 11.29 -6.42 -6.03
N GLY A 185 11.52 -5.12 -6.25
CA GLY A 185 12.36 -4.64 -7.34
C GLY A 185 11.78 -4.92 -8.73
N GLY A 186 10.47 -5.13 -8.85
CA GLY A 186 9.81 -5.33 -10.12
C GLY A 186 9.97 -4.16 -11.09
N TRP A 187 10.33 -2.98 -10.57
CA TRP A 187 10.65 -1.81 -11.37
C TRP A 187 11.86 -2.03 -12.29
N LYS A 188 12.83 -2.87 -11.91
CA LYS A 188 14.03 -3.19 -12.72
C LYS A 188 13.70 -3.86 -14.05
N GLU A 189 12.53 -4.49 -14.16
CA GLU A 189 12.08 -5.15 -15.39
C GLU A 189 11.42 -4.16 -16.37
N VAL A 190 11.04 -2.95 -15.91
CA VAL A 190 10.17 -2.01 -16.65
C VAL A 190 10.81 -0.65 -16.84
N MET A 191 11.54 -0.14 -15.84
CA MET A 191 12.16 1.18 -15.89
C MET A 191 13.51 1.15 -16.62
N SER A 192 13.76 2.16 -17.45
CA SER A 192 15.11 2.38 -17.96
C SER A 192 16.06 2.84 -16.85
N PRO A 193 17.38 2.64 -17.01
CA PRO A 193 18.37 3.14 -16.03
C PRO A 193 18.23 4.65 -15.77
N GLU A 194 18.00 5.44 -16.82
CA GLU A 194 17.86 6.90 -16.73
C GLU A 194 16.63 7.30 -15.92
N LEU A 195 15.52 6.58 -16.11
CA LEU A 195 14.31 6.81 -15.32
C LEU A 195 14.51 6.40 -13.87
N ALA A 196 15.18 5.28 -13.61
CA ALA A 196 15.50 4.84 -12.26
C ALA A 196 16.38 5.86 -11.52
N GLU A 197 17.43 6.38 -12.16
CA GLU A 197 18.26 7.46 -11.62
C GLU A 197 17.46 8.74 -11.33
N ARG A 198 16.51 9.07 -12.20
CA ARG A 198 15.63 10.23 -11.99
C ARG A 198 14.77 10.05 -10.74
N PHE A 199 14.22 8.85 -10.50
CA PHE A 199 13.51 8.52 -9.26
C PHE A 199 14.42 8.62 -8.03
N ASP A 200 15.66 8.16 -8.14
CA ASP A 200 16.62 8.20 -7.03
C ASP A 200 16.96 9.64 -6.65
N ARG A 201 17.24 10.51 -7.64
CA ARG A 201 17.46 11.94 -7.41
C ARG A 201 16.24 12.62 -6.79
N TRP A 202 15.06 12.41 -7.38
CA TRP A 202 13.80 12.94 -6.86
C TRP A 202 13.55 12.52 -5.42
N SER A 203 13.74 11.23 -5.12
CA SER A 203 13.58 10.69 -3.76
C SER A 203 14.58 11.30 -2.78
N ALA A 204 15.86 11.41 -3.17
CA ALA A 204 16.90 12.01 -2.34
C ALA A 204 16.61 13.48 -2.00
N GLU A 205 16.17 14.27 -2.99
CA GLU A 205 15.79 15.68 -2.81
C GLU A 205 14.59 15.80 -1.85
N LYS A 206 13.54 15.03 -2.07
CA LYS A 206 12.33 15.05 -1.23
C LYS A 206 12.61 14.59 0.19
N LYS A 207 13.33 13.47 0.37
CA LYS A 207 13.74 13.00 1.69
C LYS A 207 14.54 14.05 2.45
N LYS A 208 15.54 14.67 1.80
CA LYS A 208 16.33 15.75 2.39
C LYS A 208 15.46 16.93 2.83
N LEU A 209 14.54 17.37 1.97
CA LEU A 209 13.63 18.49 2.25
C LEU A 209 12.72 18.18 3.45
N LEU A 210 12.27 16.95 3.59
CA LEU A 210 11.31 16.51 4.61
C LEU A 210 11.98 15.98 5.89
N GLY A 211 13.32 15.89 5.91
CA GLY A 211 14.08 15.37 7.06
C GLY A 211 13.92 13.85 7.25
N ILE A 212 13.63 13.11 6.18
CA ILE A 212 13.51 11.65 6.23
C ILE A 212 14.91 11.03 6.12
N THR A 213 15.26 10.20 7.09
CA THR A 213 16.48 9.38 7.06
C THR A 213 16.15 7.93 6.71
N ASP A 214 17.11 7.16 6.19
CA ASP A 214 16.90 5.76 5.87
C ASP A 214 16.61 4.91 7.11
N VAL A 215 17.13 5.32 8.27
CA VAL A 215 16.84 4.70 9.58
C VAL A 215 15.33 4.82 9.94
N SER A 216 14.68 5.92 9.55
CA SER A 216 13.25 6.09 9.82
C SER A 216 12.34 5.25 8.94
N LEU A 217 12.87 4.58 7.90
CA LEU A 217 12.12 3.67 7.04
C LEU A 217 12.25 2.20 7.46
N SER A 218 13.20 1.90 8.35
CA SER A 218 13.59 0.56 8.80
C SER A 218 13.19 0.26 10.25
N SER A 219 12.47 1.16 10.90
CA SER A 219 12.13 1.09 12.34
C SER A 219 10.81 0.37 12.63
#